data_f4b37fef33186fd3b0e3784847b3a0c6
#
_entry.id   f4b37fef33186fd3b0e3784847b3a0c6
#
_cell.length_a   1.000
_cell.length_b   1.000
_cell.length_c   1.000
_cell.angle_alpha   90.00
_cell.angle_beta   90.00
_cell.angle_gamma   90.00
#
_symmetry.space_group_name_H-M   'P 1'
#
loop_
_entity.id
_entity.type
_entity.pdbx_description
1 polymer ?
#
loop_
_entity_poly.entity_id
_entity_poly.type
_entity_poly.pdbx_seq_one_letter_code
_entity_poly.pdbx_strand_id
1 'polypeptide(L)'
;MSSFGIEAINVFAGSACVNVEKLARHRKLDMTRFSNLLMKEKTIALPYEDPITFGLNAAKPLIDAMSPDEKARIETVITCTESAFDFGKSMSTYFHKHLGLNRNCRLFELKNACYSGVAGFQMAVNFVLSQASPGAKVLVIASDIVRFMAVEGGESLTNDFSFFEPSGGAGAVAMIVSETPYVFQVDVGANGYYGYEVMDSCRPVPDSEAGDADLSLLSYLDCFEKSFLEYKKRVDGADFAHDFAYLAMHTPFGGMVKGAHRDMMRKMVKANPKEIEADFERRVFPGLKHCQRVGNIMGATMLLSLVSTIDHGDFQTPQRVGCFSYGSGCCSEFFSGVVTGNGQERVRALRIQDQLDKRYELSMEQYDRLLVSNNAIKFGTRNVILDTDFIPEARSAQGKETFFLTKITEFQRQYDRFC
;
A
#
# COMPACT_ATOMS: atom_id res chain seq x y z
N MET A 1 -27.90 10.06 10.08
CA MET A 1 -27.25 10.21 8.77
C MET A 1 -26.57 8.89 8.45
N SER A 2 -26.69 8.40 7.23
CA SER A 2 -25.97 7.18 6.81
C SER A 2 -24.48 7.48 6.83
N SER A 3 -23.68 6.56 7.34
CA SER A 3 -22.22 6.66 7.37
C SER A 3 -21.63 5.67 6.39
N PHE A 4 -20.50 6.01 5.78
CA PHE A 4 -19.86 5.21 4.73
C PHE A 4 -18.36 5.16 4.95
N GLY A 5 -17.73 4.06 4.58
CA GLY A 5 -16.29 3.95 4.67
C GLY A 5 -15.79 2.52 4.92
N ILE A 6 -14.68 2.40 5.62
CA ILE A 6 -14.04 1.12 5.88
C ILE A 6 -14.70 0.41 7.06
N GLU A 7 -15.37 -0.70 6.79
CA GLU A 7 -15.97 -1.58 7.79
C GLU A 7 -14.91 -2.45 8.47
N ALA A 8 -14.05 -3.06 7.67
CA ALA A 8 -12.96 -3.92 8.11
C ALA A 8 -11.75 -3.75 7.20
N ILE A 9 -10.55 -3.90 7.73
CA ILE A 9 -9.30 -3.78 7.01
C ILE A 9 -8.31 -4.83 7.52
N ASN A 10 -7.42 -5.30 6.65
CA ASN A 10 -6.31 -6.16 7.04
C ASN A 10 -5.09 -5.91 6.15
N VAL A 11 -3.92 -6.23 6.68
CA VAL A 11 -2.62 -6.06 6.02
C VAL A 11 -1.91 -7.39 5.98
N PHE A 12 -1.26 -7.69 4.87
CA PHE A 12 -0.29 -8.76 4.77
C PHE A 12 1.04 -8.22 4.24
N ALA A 13 2.07 -8.33 5.06
CA ALA A 13 3.41 -7.79 4.82
C ALA A 13 4.48 -8.90 4.61
N GLY A 14 4.05 -10.06 4.10
CA GLY A 14 4.96 -11.17 3.77
C GLY A 14 5.63 -11.81 4.98
N SER A 15 6.53 -12.76 4.69
CA SER A 15 7.27 -13.55 5.68
C SER A 15 8.77 -13.24 5.71
N ALA A 16 9.28 -12.49 4.74
CA ALA A 16 10.68 -12.16 4.60
C ALA A 16 10.91 -10.65 4.50
N CYS A 17 12.02 -10.19 5.04
CA CYS A 17 12.44 -8.79 4.96
C CYS A 17 13.95 -8.66 4.77
N VAL A 18 14.37 -7.45 4.40
CA VAL A 18 15.77 -7.04 4.35
C VAL A 18 15.94 -5.80 5.22
N ASN A 19 17.00 -5.77 6.03
CA ASN A 19 17.42 -4.59 6.74
C ASN A 19 17.98 -3.56 5.75
N VAL A 20 17.39 -2.38 5.70
CA VAL A 20 17.67 -1.38 4.67
C VAL A 20 19.04 -0.73 4.87
N GLU A 21 19.52 -0.60 6.10
CA GLU A 21 20.88 -0.10 6.37
C GLU A 21 21.95 -1.10 5.90
N LYS A 22 21.75 -2.40 6.17
CA LYS A 22 22.66 -3.46 5.69
C LYS A 22 22.69 -3.48 4.16
N LEU A 23 21.52 -3.33 3.52
CA LEU A 23 21.42 -3.24 2.07
C LEU A 23 22.18 -2.03 1.50
N ALA A 24 21.98 -0.85 2.09
CA ALA A 24 22.67 0.37 1.66
C ALA A 24 24.20 0.23 1.76
N ARG A 25 24.70 -0.35 2.85
CA ARG A 25 26.13 -0.64 3.01
C ARG A 25 26.64 -1.67 1.99
N HIS A 26 25.88 -2.72 1.75
CA HIS A 26 26.20 -3.75 0.75
C HIS A 26 26.27 -3.18 -0.67
N ARG A 27 25.35 -2.29 -1.01
CA ARG A 27 25.32 -1.55 -2.29
C ARG A 27 26.30 -0.37 -2.35
N LYS A 28 27.01 -0.06 -1.25
CA LYS A 28 27.94 1.07 -1.12
C LYS A 28 27.30 2.42 -1.40
N LEU A 29 26.05 2.61 -0.96
CA LEU A 29 25.33 3.87 -1.10
C LEU A 29 25.93 4.95 -0.19
N ASP A 30 25.72 6.23 -0.57
CA ASP A 30 26.06 7.36 0.31
C ASP A 30 25.20 7.32 1.58
N MET A 31 25.83 6.98 2.71
CA MET A 31 25.13 6.82 3.99
C MET A 31 24.57 8.14 4.54
N THR A 32 25.13 9.29 4.15
CA THR A 32 24.60 10.61 4.52
C THR A 32 23.25 10.84 3.83
N ARG A 33 23.19 10.56 2.54
CA ARG A 33 21.96 10.62 1.74
C ARG A 33 20.96 9.55 2.19
N PHE A 34 21.44 8.35 2.50
CA PHE A 34 20.62 7.24 2.98
C PHE A 34 19.89 7.57 4.27
N SER A 35 20.50 8.26 5.23
CA SER A 35 19.85 8.61 6.51
C SER A 35 18.56 9.42 6.32
N ASN A 36 18.44 10.15 5.20
CA ASN A 36 17.27 10.92 4.86
C ASN A 36 16.10 10.07 4.36
N LEU A 37 16.30 8.79 4.03
CA LEU A 37 15.20 7.90 3.61
C LEU A 37 14.23 7.61 4.75
N LEU A 38 14.69 7.61 5.99
CA LEU A 38 13.90 7.24 7.18
C LEU A 38 13.25 5.86 7.02
N MET A 39 13.98 4.89 6.49
CA MET A 39 13.56 3.49 6.31
C MET A 39 14.37 2.59 7.22
N LYS A 40 13.78 1.47 7.67
CA LYS A 40 14.40 0.48 8.56
C LYS A 40 14.54 -0.88 7.91
N GLU A 41 13.43 -1.37 7.39
CA GLU A 41 13.31 -2.67 6.74
C GLU A 41 12.44 -2.53 5.49
N LYS A 42 12.51 -3.51 4.62
CA LYS A 42 11.56 -3.65 3.51
C LYS A 42 11.12 -5.10 3.40
N THR A 43 9.87 -5.32 3.10
CA THR A 43 9.35 -6.64 2.77
C THR A 43 9.89 -7.11 1.43
N ILE A 44 10.23 -8.37 1.35
CA ILE A 44 10.67 -9.04 0.13
C ILE A 44 9.66 -10.12 -0.25
N ALA A 45 9.22 -10.10 -1.50
CA ALA A 45 8.44 -11.20 -2.06
C ALA A 45 9.37 -12.38 -2.41
N LEU A 46 9.05 -13.55 -1.91
CA LEU A 46 9.76 -14.80 -2.23
C LEU A 46 9.36 -15.31 -3.64
N PRO A 47 10.12 -16.23 -4.26
CA PRO A 47 9.83 -16.67 -5.63
C PRO A 47 8.42 -17.21 -5.86
N TYR A 48 7.83 -17.82 -4.84
CA TYR A 48 6.48 -18.36 -4.85
C TYR A 48 5.41 -17.38 -4.35
N GLU A 49 5.76 -16.10 -4.21
CA GLU A 49 4.86 -15.01 -3.83
C GLU A 49 4.68 -14.05 -5.01
N ASP A 50 3.45 -13.61 -5.21
CA ASP A 50 3.05 -12.66 -6.23
C ASP A 50 1.94 -11.72 -5.70
N PRO A 51 1.49 -10.71 -6.46
CA PRO A 51 0.44 -9.82 -5.97
C PRO A 51 -0.85 -10.55 -5.56
N ILE A 52 -1.16 -11.70 -6.17
CA ILE A 52 -2.33 -12.48 -5.79
C ILE A 52 -2.15 -13.14 -4.44
N THR A 53 -0.99 -13.74 -4.17
CA THR A 53 -0.73 -14.38 -2.86
C THR A 53 -0.78 -13.36 -1.74
N PHE A 54 -0.16 -12.18 -1.92
CA PHE A 54 -0.24 -11.11 -0.93
C PHE A 54 -1.67 -10.64 -0.71
N GLY A 55 -2.42 -10.38 -1.78
CA GLY A 55 -3.81 -9.94 -1.68
C GLY A 55 -4.74 -11.00 -1.08
N LEU A 56 -4.56 -12.29 -1.41
CA LEU A 56 -5.32 -13.38 -0.79
C LEU A 56 -5.06 -13.48 0.71
N ASN A 57 -3.79 -13.40 1.12
CA ASN A 57 -3.41 -13.48 2.53
C ASN A 57 -3.90 -12.25 3.33
N ALA A 58 -4.03 -11.09 2.69
CA ALA A 58 -4.68 -9.92 3.29
C ALA A 58 -6.21 -10.06 3.38
N ALA A 59 -6.86 -10.55 2.31
CA ALA A 59 -8.31 -10.57 2.20
C ALA A 59 -8.96 -11.76 2.90
N LYS A 60 -8.32 -12.94 2.90
CA LYS A 60 -8.91 -14.19 3.42
C LYS A 60 -9.38 -14.07 4.86
N PRO A 61 -8.62 -13.50 5.83
CA PRO A 61 -9.09 -13.33 7.19
C PRO A 61 -10.36 -12.49 7.31
N LEU A 62 -10.51 -11.46 6.46
CA LEU A 62 -11.72 -10.63 6.44
C LEU A 62 -12.94 -11.43 5.98
N ILE A 63 -12.77 -12.25 4.95
CA ILE A 63 -13.85 -13.06 4.38
C ILE A 63 -14.24 -14.22 5.29
N ASP A 64 -13.27 -14.83 5.99
CA ASP A 64 -13.53 -15.95 6.91
C ASP A 64 -14.24 -15.49 8.19
N ALA A 65 -14.07 -14.23 8.58
CA ALA A 65 -14.78 -13.64 9.71
C ALA A 65 -16.25 -13.29 9.40
N MET A 66 -16.66 -13.34 8.13
CA MET A 66 -18.03 -13.02 7.71
C MET A 66 -18.96 -14.22 7.82
N SER A 67 -20.20 -13.96 8.22
CA SER A 67 -21.30 -14.92 8.02
C SER A 67 -21.58 -15.15 6.52
N PRO A 68 -22.23 -16.28 6.15
CA PRO A 68 -22.62 -16.50 4.75
C PRO A 68 -23.46 -15.38 4.15
N ASP A 69 -24.34 -14.77 4.93
CA ASP A 69 -25.20 -13.67 4.48
C ASP A 69 -24.41 -12.37 4.24
N GLU A 70 -23.44 -12.06 5.11
CA GLU A 70 -22.56 -10.91 4.91
C GLU A 70 -21.68 -11.10 3.69
N LYS A 71 -21.10 -12.29 3.50
CA LYS A 71 -20.31 -12.64 2.34
C LYS A 71 -21.11 -12.56 1.05
N ALA A 72 -22.39 -12.94 1.07
CA ALA A 72 -23.28 -12.85 -0.08
C ALA A 72 -23.56 -11.41 -0.52
N ARG A 73 -23.37 -10.42 0.39
CA ARG A 73 -23.52 -8.98 0.09
C ARG A 73 -22.31 -8.38 -0.62
N ILE A 74 -21.21 -9.10 -0.77
CA ILE A 74 -20.07 -8.62 -1.56
C ILE A 74 -20.44 -8.71 -3.04
N GLU A 75 -20.80 -7.57 -3.63
CA GLU A 75 -21.26 -7.47 -5.02
C GLU A 75 -20.19 -6.89 -5.96
N THR A 76 -19.07 -6.42 -5.41
CA THR A 76 -17.97 -5.87 -6.20
C THR A 76 -16.63 -6.21 -5.57
N VAL A 77 -15.68 -6.66 -6.39
CA VAL A 77 -14.27 -6.79 -6.03
C VAL A 77 -13.46 -5.86 -6.91
N ILE A 78 -12.76 -4.93 -6.29
CA ILE A 78 -11.84 -3.99 -6.94
C ILE A 78 -10.42 -4.38 -6.57
N THR A 79 -9.60 -4.73 -7.55
CA THR A 79 -8.17 -4.89 -7.34
C THR A 79 -7.43 -3.64 -7.79
N CYS A 80 -6.40 -3.24 -7.04
CA CYS A 80 -5.61 -2.04 -7.29
C CYS A 80 -4.15 -2.44 -7.32
N THR A 81 -3.47 -2.25 -8.45
CA THR A 81 -2.10 -2.70 -8.62
C THR A 81 -1.40 -2.00 -9.77
N GLU A 82 -0.10 -1.89 -9.67
CA GLU A 82 0.80 -1.59 -10.79
C GLU A 82 1.77 -2.75 -11.08
N SER A 83 1.60 -3.89 -10.38
CA SER A 83 2.36 -5.13 -10.55
C SER A 83 1.54 -6.22 -11.24
N ALA A 84 0.57 -5.84 -12.09
CA ALA A 84 -0.24 -6.77 -12.87
C ALA A 84 0.64 -7.63 -13.80
N PHE A 85 0.20 -8.85 -14.06
CA PHE A 85 0.88 -9.80 -14.95
C PHE A 85 0.05 -10.16 -16.19
N ASP A 86 -1.05 -9.45 -16.40
CA ASP A 86 -1.95 -9.62 -17.55
C ASP A 86 -2.55 -8.27 -17.93
N PHE A 87 -2.62 -7.95 -19.22
CA PHE A 87 -3.19 -6.68 -19.68
C PHE A 87 -4.71 -6.71 -19.87
N GLY A 88 -5.30 -7.89 -19.95
CA GLY A 88 -6.73 -8.04 -20.24
C GLY A 88 -7.51 -8.67 -19.10
N LYS A 89 -6.92 -9.68 -18.42
CA LYS A 89 -7.59 -10.40 -17.34
C LYS A 89 -7.26 -9.76 -15.99
N SER A 90 -8.30 -9.22 -15.32
CA SER A 90 -8.17 -8.67 -13.97
C SER A 90 -7.77 -9.71 -12.94
N MET A 91 -6.87 -9.35 -12.01
CA MET A 91 -6.52 -10.17 -10.85
C MET A 91 -7.73 -10.44 -9.94
N SER A 92 -8.75 -9.59 -9.94
CA SER A 92 -9.97 -9.76 -9.16
C SER A 92 -10.66 -11.12 -9.41
N THR A 93 -10.49 -11.69 -10.59
CA THR A 93 -11.02 -13.03 -10.93
C THR A 93 -10.38 -14.16 -10.12
N TYR A 94 -9.09 -14.02 -9.79
CA TYR A 94 -8.40 -14.97 -8.92
C TYR A 94 -8.85 -14.83 -7.47
N PHE A 95 -8.95 -13.60 -6.95
CA PHE A 95 -9.46 -13.33 -5.62
C PHE A 95 -10.89 -13.86 -5.46
N HIS A 96 -11.75 -13.56 -6.41
CA HIS A 96 -13.13 -14.05 -6.42
C HIS A 96 -13.21 -15.57 -6.29
N LYS A 97 -12.39 -16.30 -7.07
CA LYS A 97 -12.33 -17.78 -7.04
C LYS A 97 -11.84 -18.28 -5.69
N HIS A 98 -10.68 -17.82 -5.22
CA HIS A 98 -10.01 -18.39 -4.04
C HIS A 98 -10.64 -17.96 -2.72
N LEU A 99 -11.35 -16.84 -2.69
CA LEU A 99 -12.18 -16.41 -1.55
C LEU A 99 -13.58 -17.03 -1.57
N GLY A 100 -13.94 -17.74 -2.64
CA GLY A 100 -15.24 -18.39 -2.79
C GLY A 100 -16.41 -17.40 -2.73
N LEU A 101 -16.29 -16.26 -3.45
CA LEU A 101 -17.32 -15.24 -3.47
C LEU A 101 -18.47 -15.61 -4.42
N ASN A 102 -19.63 -14.95 -4.25
CA ASN A 102 -20.79 -15.14 -5.09
C ASN A 102 -20.47 -14.78 -6.56
N ARG A 103 -20.98 -15.59 -7.51
CA ARG A 103 -20.78 -15.33 -8.94
C ARG A 103 -21.48 -14.06 -9.43
N ASN A 104 -22.50 -13.58 -8.73
CA ASN A 104 -23.17 -12.30 -8.99
C ASN A 104 -22.35 -11.13 -8.40
N CYS A 105 -21.10 -10.98 -8.84
CA CYS A 105 -20.16 -9.99 -8.36
C CYS A 105 -19.45 -9.32 -9.52
N ARG A 106 -19.33 -7.99 -9.49
CA ARG A 106 -18.53 -7.24 -10.46
C ARG A 106 -17.04 -7.37 -10.13
N LEU A 107 -16.24 -7.64 -11.15
CA LEU A 107 -14.81 -7.90 -11.00
C LEU A 107 -14.03 -6.98 -11.93
N PHE A 108 -13.22 -6.08 -11.40
CA PHE A 108 -12.38 -5.22 -12.22
C PHE A 108 -11.10 -4.79 -11.49
N GLU A 109 -10.19 -4.21 -12.23
CA GLU A 109 -8.87 -3.79 -11.76
C GLU A 109 -8.61 -2.33 -12.10
N LEU A 110 -8.01 -1.61 -11.18
CA LEU A 110 -7.58 -0.23 -11.34
C LEU A 110 -6.06 -0.14 -11.40
N LYS A 111 -5.59 0.62 -12.37
CA LYS A 111 -4.19 0.98 -12.53
C LYS A 111 -4.06 2.51 -12.58
N ASN A 112 -3.39 3.08 -11.62
CA ASN A 112 -2.94 4.47 -11.64
C ASN A 112 -1.78 4.66 -10.65
N ALA A 113 -0.67 3.98 -10.92
CA ALA A 113 0.50 3.98 -10.06
C ALA A 113 0.11 3.87 -8.56
N CYS A 114 0.80 4.56 -7.68
CA CYS A 114 0.55 4.49 -6.24
C CYS A 114 -0.80 5.08 -5.78
N TYR A 115 -1.53 5.82 -6.64
CA TYR A 115 -2.88 6.32 -6.33
C TYR A 115 -3.96 5.24 -6.45
N SER A 116 -3.69 4.13 -7.13
CA SER A 116 -4.68 3.10 -7.48
C SER A 116 -5.50 2.59 -6.28
N GLY A 117 -4.88 2.41 -5.12
CA GLY A 117 -5.57 1.91 -3.92
C GLY A 117 -6.60 2.90 -3.36
N VAL A 118 -6.28 4.19 -3.37
CA VAL A 118 -7.24 5.24 -2.97
C VAL A 118 -8.31 5.42 -4.05
N ALA A 119 -7.96 5.36 -5.33
CA ALA A 119 -8.94 5.36 -6.39
C ALA A 119 -9.96 4.22 -6.21
N GLY A 120 -9.49 3.00 -5.91
CA GLY A 120 -10.36 1.86 -5.63
C GLY A 120 -11.24 2.05 -4.39
N PHE A 121 -10.67 2.62 -3.33
CA PHE A 121 -11.43 2.98 -2.14
C PHE A 121 -12.54 4.00 -2.43
N GLN A 122 -12.22 5.09 -3.13
CA GLN A 122 -13.21 6.11 -3.50
C GLN A 122 -14.29 5.57 -4.44
N MET A 123 -13.92 4.71 -5.39
CA MET A 123 -14.90 4.01 -6.25
C MET A 123 -15.83 3.12 -5.43
N ALA A 124 -15.31 2.42 -4.42
CA ALA A 124 -16.11 1.60 -3.52
C ALA A 124 -17.06 2.45 -2.68
N VAL A 125 -16.58 3.56 -2.11
CA VAL A 125 -17.42 4.52 -1.37
C VAL A 125 -18.53 5.06 -2.28
N ASN A 126 -18.23 5.50 -3.50
CA ASN A 126 -19.19 6.01 -4.45
C ASN A 126 -20.24 4.94 -4.84
N PHE A 127 -19.84 3.69 -4.99
CA PHE A 127 -20.79 2.59 -5.27
C PHE A 127 -21.76 2.41 -4.11
N VAL A 128 -21.26 2.37 -2.87
CA VAL A 128 -22.13 2.21 -1.68
C VAL A 128 -23.01 3.45 -1.49
N LEU A 129 -22.47 4.66 -1.66
CA LEU A 129 -23.23 5.92 -1.62
C LEU A 129 -24.35 5.99 -2.64
N SER A 130 -24.17 5.43 -3.83
CA SER A 130 -25.15 5.50 -4.90
C SER A 130 -26.46 4.78 -4.58
N GLN A 131 -26.45 3.90 -3.57
CA GLN A 131 -27.60 3.05 -3.21
C GLN A 131 -28.19 2.25 -4.39
N ALA A 132 -27.38 2.03 -5.45
CA ALA A 132 -27.78 1.20 -6.59
C ALA A 132 -28.06 -0.25 -6.17
N SER A 133 -27.45 -0.71 -5.07
CA SER A 133 -27.70 -1.98 -4.41
C SER A 133 -27.62 -1.77 -2.90
N PRO A 134 -28.76 -1.47 -2.23
CA PRO A 134 -28.78 -1.17 -0.79
C PRO A 134 -28.24 -2.31 0.06
N GLY A 135 -27.32 -2.00 0.97
CA GLY A 135 -26.67 -2.97 1.84
C GLY A 135 -25.55 -3.80 1.18
N ALA A 136 -25.23 -3.54 -0.09
CA ALA A 136 -24.09 -4.16 -0.76
C ALA A 136 -22.78 -3.74 -0.13
N LYS A 137 -21.80 -4.65 -0.14
CA LYS A 137 -20.43 -4.43 0.30
C LYS A 137 -19.47 -4.52 -0.89
N VAL A 138 -18.37 -3.78 -0.79
CA VAL A 138 -17.27 -3.82 -1.77
C VAL A 138 -16.01 -4.33 -1.10
N LEU A 139 -15.37 -5.33 -1.70
CA LEU A 139 -14.04 -5.77 -1.32
C LEU A 139 -13.02 -5.03 -2.20
N VAL A 140 -12.16 -4.24 -1.58
CA VAL A 140 -11.04 -3.57 -2.25
C VAL A 140 -9.74 -4.25 -1.80
N ILE A 141 -8.89 -4.62 -2.76
CA ILE A 141 -7.59 -5.25 -2.51
C ILE A 141 -6.53 -4.47 -3.27
N ALA A 142 -5.70 -3.72 -2.54
CA ALA A 142 -4.51 -3.09 -3.08
C ALA A 142 -3.31 -4.00 -2.79
N SER A 143 -2.61 -4.48 -3.82
CA SER A 143 -1.54 -5.46 -3.68
C SER A 143 -0.46 -5.24 -4.73
N ASP A 144 0.76 -5.00 -4.26
CA ASP A 144 1.92 -4.80 -5.11
C ASP A 144 3.16 -5.48 -4.55
N ILE A 145 4.02 -5.90 -5.48
CA ILE A 145 5.37 -6.37 -5.18
C ILE A 145 6.36 -5.62 -6.06
N VAL A 146 7.46 -5.17 -5.46
CA VAL A 146 8.58 -4.62 -6.22
C VAL A 146 9.58 -5.75 -6.46
N ARG A 147 9.71 -6.17 -7.71
CA ARG A 147 10.72 -7.13 -8.15
C ARG A 147 11.86 -6.36 -8.78
N PHE A 148 12.96 -6.32 -8.06
CA PHE A 148 14.21 -5.87 -8.66
C PHE A 148 14.85 -7.07 -9.35
N MET A 149 15.00 -6.99 -10.66
CA MET A 149 15.74 -7.99 -11.41
C MET A 149 17.22 -7.69 -11.27
N ALA A 150 18.05 -8.73 -11.10
CA ALA A 150 19.48 -8.58 -11.28
C ALA A 150 19.72 -8.14 -12.72
N VAL A 151 20.39 -7.01 -12.90
CA VAL A 151 20.69 -6.49 -14.24
C VAL A 151 21.76 -7.36 -14.86
N GLU A 152 21.39 -8.23 -15.80
CA GLU A 152 22.36 -8.91 -16.66
C GLU A 152 22.96 -7.87 -17.61
N GLY A 153 24.29 -7.74 -17.61
CA GLY A 153 25.02 -6.95 -18.58
C GLY A 153 25.62 -5.64 -18.09
N GLY A 154 25.63 -5.37 -16.79
CA GLY A 154 26.44 -4.29 -16.19
C GLY A 154 25.97 -2.88 -16.45
N GLU A 155 24.75 -2.65 -16.91
CA GLU A 155 24.11 -1.36 -16.76
C GLU A 155 23.81 -1.20 -15.26
N SER A 156 24.72 -0.50 -14.57
CA SER A 156 24.49 -0.11 -13.20
C SER A 156 23.17 0.61 -13.12
N LEU A 157 22.36 0.23 -12.13
CA LEU A 157 21.26 1.07 -11.65
C LEU A 157 21.79 2.52 -11.65
N THR A 158 21.10 3.43 -12.31
CA THR A 158 21.46 4.86 -12.23
C THR A 158 21.52 5.24 -10.75
N ASN A 159 22.27 6.26 -10.36
CA ASN A 159 22.35 6.69 -8.96
C ASN A 159 20.98 6.88 -8.32
N ASP A 160 19.96 7.24 -9.10
CA ASP A 160 18.58 7.42 -8.64
C ASP A 160 17.90 6.09 -8.36
N PHE A 161 18.10 5.08 -9.17
CA PHE A 161 17.59 3.72 -8.92
C PHE A 161 18.19 3.07 -7.67
N SER A 162 19.43 3.39 -7.32
CA SER A 162 20.09 2.85 -6.15
C SER A 162 19.39 3.25 -4.84
N PHE A 163 18.64 4.36 -4.82
CA PHE A 163 17.83 4.80 -3.68
C PHE A 163 16.40 4.27 -3.72
N PHE A 164 15.91 3.83 -4.86
CA PHE A 164 14.61 3.18 -4.98
C PHE A 164 14.65 1.74 -4.45
N GLU A 165 15.72 0.98 -4.70
CA GLU A 165 15.88 -0.38 -4.19
C GLU A 165 15.67 -0.47 -2.65
N PRO A 166 16.26 0.40 -1.81
CA PRO A 166 16.02 0.39 -0.38
C PRO A 166 14.60 0.74 0.06
N SER A 167 13.84 1.47 -0.74
CA SER A 167 12.51 1.95 -0.35
C SER A 167 11.36 1.08 -0.85
N GLY A 168 11.51 0.42 -1.98
CA GLY A 168 10.46 -0.44 -2.55
C GLY A 168 10.27 -1.73 -1.78
N GLY A 169 9.03 -2.10 -1.50
CA GLY A 169 8.66 -3.28 -0.74
C GLY A 169 7.66 -4.21 -1.45
N ALA A 170 7.05 -5.09 -0.69
CA ALA A 170 5.97 -5.96 -1.13
C ALA A 170 4.89 -6.05 -0.03
N GLY A 171 3.63 -6.05 -0.40
CA GLY A 171 2.55 -6.11 0.57
C GLY A 171 1.18 -5.94 -0.05
N ALA A 172 0.16 -6.17 0.77
CA ALA A 172 -1.22 -5.93 0.40
C ALA A 172 -2.01 -5.36 1.58
N VAL A 173 -2.97 -4.51 1.23
CA VAL A 173 -4.04 -4.07 2.13
C VAL A 173 -5.36 -4.46 1.49
N ALA A 174 -6.19 -5.21 2.23
CA ALA A 174 -7.56 -5.54 1.84
C ALA A 174 -8.54 -4.85 2.78
N MET A 175 -9.66 -4.38 2.24
CA MET A 175 -10.70 -3.73 3.03
C MET A 175 -12.10 -4.04 2.52
N ILE A 176 -13.05 -4.05 3.45
CA ILE A 176 -14.49 -4.05 3.16
C ILE A 176 -15.00 -2.64 3.30
N VAL A 177 -15.64 -2.14 2.27
CA VAL A 177 -16.31 -0.82 2.25
C VAL A 177 -17.82 -1.04 2.29
N SER A 178 -18.51 -0.35 3.20
CA SER A 178 -19.94 -0.50 3.41
C SER A 178 -20.58 0.74 4.05
N GLU A 179 -21.87 0.63 4.37
CA GLU A 179 -22.66 1.62 5.14
C GLU A 179 -22.42 1.55 6.66
N THR A 180 -21.57 0.64 7.12
CA THR A 180 -21.25 0.44 8.55
C THR A 180 -19.74 0.55 8.78
N PRO A 181 -19.16 1.76 8.67
CA PRO A 181 -17.72 1.98 8.74
C PRO A 181 -17.23 1.91 10.19
N TYR A 182 -16.81 0.74 10.65
CA TYR A 182 -16.27 0.61 12.01
C TYR A 182 -14.83 1.10 12.15
N VAL A 183 -14.03 1.08 11.07
CA VAL A 183 -12.60 1.41 11.12
C VAL A 183 -12.36 2.87 10.75
N PHE A 184 -12.93 3.31 9.62
CA PHE A 184 -12.73 4.67 9.12
C PHE A 184 -13.98 5.16 8.42
N GLN A 185 -14.63 6.16 9.02
CA GLN A 185 -15.81 6.81 8.46
C GLN A 185 -15.38 7.99 7.59
N VAL A 186 -15.65 7.93 6.30
CA VAL A 186 -15.30 9.00 5.34
C VAL A 186 -16.16 10.24 5.61
N ASP A 187 -15.54 11.41 5.60
CA ASP A 187 -16.24 12.70 5.49
C ASP A 187 -16.69 12.90 4.05
N VAL A 188 -17.91 12.51 3.72
CA VAL A 188 -18.44 12.53 2.35
C VAL A 188 -18.42 13.94 1.76
N GLY A 189 -17.81 14.09 0.60
CA GLY A 189 -17.65 15.39 -0.08
C GLY A 189 -16.44 16.19 0.41
N ALA A 190 -15.79 15.81 1.50
CA ALA A 190 -14.57 16.42 2.00
C ALA A 190 -13.34 15.80 1.33
N ASN A 191 -13.11 16.18 0.09
CA ASN A 191 -11.96 15.75 -0.70
C ASN A 191 -11.52 16.82 -1.69
N GLY A 192 -10.24 16.79 -2.08
CA GLY A 192 -9.67 17.61 -3.12
C GLY A 192 -8.69 16.80 -3.93
N TYR A 193 -8.75 16.89 -5.23
CA TYR A 193 -7.88 16.16 -6.14
C TYR A 193 -7.16 17.10 -7.09
N TYR A 194 -5.97 16.68 -7.49
CA TYR A 194 -5.12 17.43 -8.39
C TYR A 194 -4.22 16.48 -9.17
N GLY A 195 -4.06 16.73 -10.44
CA GLY A 195 -3.21 15.92 -11.30
C GLY A 195 -2.92 16.63 -12.62
N TYR A 196 -1.85 16.21 -13.26
CA TYR A 196 -1.40 16.67 -14.56
C TYR A 196 -0.49 15.62 -15.20
N GLU A 197 -0.25 15.71 -16.50
CA GLU A 197 0.70 14.83 -17.16
C GLU A 197 2.14 15.19 -16.78
N VAL A 198 2.89 14.19 -16.30
CA VAL A 198 4.31 14.31 -15.97
C VAL A 198 4.99 12.95 -16.03
N MET A 199 6.20 12.91 -16.58
CA MET A 199 6.99 11.68 -16.66
C MET A 199 7.97 11.59 -15.47
N ASP A 200 7.41 11.55 -14.25
CA ASP A 200 8.18 11.46 -13.01
C ASP A 200 8.60 10.03 -12.68
N SER A 201 7.71 9.05 -12.92
CA SER A 201 8.01 7.61 -12.87
C SER A 201 7.01 6.85 -13.73
N CYS A 202 7.49 5.87 -14.46
CA CYS A 202 6.67 5.03 -15.34
C CYS A 202 7.25 3.62 -15.46
N ARG A 203 6.43 2.69 -15.96
CA ARG A 203 6.84 1.32 -16.34
C ARG A 203 6.55 1.09 -17.82
N PRO A 204 7.45 1.53 -18.72
CA PRO A 204 7.24 1.39 -20.16
C PRO A 204 7.31 -0.09 -20.60
N VAL A 205 8.02 -0.89 -19.84
CA VAL A 205 8.10 -2.36 -19.99
C VAL A 205 7.78 -2.99 -18.63
N PRO A 206 7.03 -4.11 -18.59
CA PRO A 206 6.82 -4.83 -17.35
C PRO A 206 8.16 -5.16 -16.65
N ASP A 207 8.17 -5.08 -15.32
CA ASP A 207 9.34 -5.29 -14.46
C ASP A 207 10.52 -4.30 -14.68
N SER A 208 10.29 -3.17 -15.37
CA SER A 208 11.26 -2.11 -15.56
C SER A 208 10.68 -0.74 -15.23
N GLU A 209 11.34 0.00 -14.40
CA GLU A 209 10.97 1.38 -14.07
C GLU A 209 11.91 2.37 -14.75
N ALA A 210 11.35 3.51 -15.16
CA ALA A 210 12.06 4.67 -15.66
C ALA A 210 11.47 5.93 -15.04
N GLY A 211 12.26 6.96 -14.85
CA GLY A 211 11.79 8.24 -14.31
C GLY A 211 12.90 9.13 -13.81
N ASP A 212 12.48 10.20 -13.14
CA ASP A 212 13.32 11.24 -12.56
C ASP A 212 12.92 11.45 -11.10
N ALA A 213 13.83 11.14 -10.17
CA ALA A 213 13.57 11.18 -8.74
C ALA A 213 13.31 12.60 -8.21
N ASP A 214 13.99 13.62 -8.77
CA ASP A 214 13.81 15.02 -8.38
C ASP A 214 12.45 15.53 -8.88
N LEU A 215 12.08 15.18 -10.11
CA LEU A 215 10.77 15.49 -10.66
C LEU A 215 9.66 14.83 -9.87
N SER A 216 9.84 13.57 -9.45
CA SER A 216 8.89 12.84 -8.59
C SER A 216 8.71 13.54 -7.24
N LEU A 217 9.80 14.01 -6.61
CA LEU A 217 9.71 14.77 -5.38
C LEU A 217 8.94 16.08 -5.57
N LEU A 218 9.26 16.85 -6.61
CA LEU A 218 8.61 18.14 -6.89
C LEU A 218 7.12 17.95 -7.18
N SER A 219 6.76 16.94 -7.97
CA SER A 219 5.37 16.61 -8.28
C SER A 219 4.58 16.18 -7.03
N TYR A 220 5.21 15.40 -6.14
CA TYR A 220 4.59 15.01 -4.87
C TYR A 220 4.28 16.23 -3.98
N LEU A 221 5.22 17.18 -3.87
CA LEU A 221 5.04 18.42 -3.10
C LEU A 221 3.93 19.29 -3.67
N ASP A 222 3.95 19.52 -4.99
CA ASP A 222 2.93 20.33 -5.68
C ASP A 222 1.54 19.68 -5.54
N CYS A 223 1.44 18.39 -5.76
CA CYS A 223 0.21 17.62 -5.63
C CYS A 223 -0.36 17.68 -4.22
N PHE A 224 0.47 17.61 -3.17
CA PHE A 224 -0.01 17.70 -1.79
C PHE A 224 -0.59 19.10 -1.51
N GLU A 225 0.12 20.14 -1.88
CA GLU A 225 -0.36 21.52 -1.72
C GLU A 225 -1.68 21.75 -2.48
N LYS A 226 -1.72 21.41 -3.76
CA LYS A 226 -2.86 21.71 -4.63
C LYS A 226 -4.09 20.88 -4.30
N SER A 227 -3.94 19.60 -3.98
CA SER A 227 -5.07 18.78 -3.55
C SER A 227 -5.64 19.25 -2.22
N PHE A 228 -4.81 19.70 -1.27
CA PHE A 228 -5.30 20.31 -0.04
C PHE A 228 -6.00 21.66 -0.27
N LEU A 229 -5.47 22.50 -1.17
CA LEU A 229 -6.14 23.77 -1.53
C LEU A 229 -7.49 23.52 -2.21
N GLU A 230 -7.63 22.45 -2.99
CA GLU A 230 -8.92 22.04 -3.55
C GLU A 230 -9.87 21.52 -2.46
N TYR A 231 -9.36 20.75 -1.51
CA TYR A 231 -10.12 20.33 -0.31
C TYR A 231 -10.68 21.55 0.45
N LYS A 232 -9.87 22.59 0.66
CA LYS A 232 -10.32 23.84 1.30
C LYS A 232 -11.45 24.55 0.59
N LYS A 233 -11.56 24.43 -0.73
CA LYS A 233 -12.68 25.02 -1.47
C LYS A 233 -14.01 24.29 -1.24
N ARG A 234 -13.95 23.04 -0.85
CA ARG A 234 -15.12 22.18 -0.60
C ARG A 234 -15.51 22.10 0.85
N VAL A 235 -14.56 22.38 1.75
CA VAL A 235 -14.76 22.35 3.20
C VAL A 235 -14.48 23.74 3.76
N ASP A 236 -15.55 24.49 4.02
CA ASP A 236 -15.46 25.84 4.55
C ASP A 236 -14.66 25.87 5.86
N GLY A 237 -13.73 26.83 5.95
CA GLY A 237 -12.91 27.04 7.14
C GLY A 237 -11.83 25.99 7.39
N ALA A 238 -11.60 25.05 6.46
CA ALA A 238 -10.62 23.98 6.64
C ALA A 238 -9.23 24.52 6.98
N ASP A 239 -8.66 24.03 8.09
CA ASP A 239 -7.37 24.42 8.64
C ASP A 239 -6.43 23.22 8.70
N PHE A 240 -5.28 23.35 8.02
CA PHE A 240 -4.28 22.26 7.96
C PHE A 240 -3.70 21.90 9.33
N ALA A 241 -3.57 22.87 10.22
CA ALA A 241 -2.95 22.68 11.52
C ALA A 241 -3.90 22.08 12.57
N HIS A 242 -5.20 22.37 12.48
CA HIS A 242 -6.12 22.14 13.59
C HIS A 242 -7.21 21.10 13.30
N ASP A 243 -7.60 20.90 12.04
CA ASP A 243 -8.74 20.02 11.73
C ASP A 243 -8.40 18.53 11.75
N PHE A 244 -7.13 18.18 11.66
CA PHE A 244 -6.68 16.79 11.59
C PHE A 244 -5.80 16.46 12.80
N ALA A 245 -6.24 15.51 13.62
CA ALA A 245 -5.42 14.99 14.72
C ALA A 245 -4.18 14.26 14.18
N TYR A 246 -4.33 13.60 13.02
CA TYR A 246 -3.28 12.85 12.34
C TYR A 246 -3.35 13.06 10.83
N LEU A 247 -2.21 12.76 10.17
CA LEU A 247 -2.08 12.77 8.71
C LEU A 247 -1.51 11.41 8.25
N ALA A 248 -2.29 10.66 7.50
CA ALA A 248 -1.88 9.44 6.82
C ALA A 248 -1.49 9.77 5.37
N MET A 249 -0.25 9.51 5.00
CA MET A 249 0.29 9.96 3.73
C MET A 249 0.88 8.80 2.92
N HIS A 250 0.69 8.82 1.60
CA HIS A 250 1.46 7.96 0.72
C HIS A 250 2.96 8.13 0.99
N THR A 251 3.64 7.02 1.22
CA THR A 251 5.02 7.00 1.70
C THR A 251 5.92 6.26 0.71
N PRO A 252 6.44 6.92 -0.33
CA PRO A 252 7.51 6.34 -1.15
C PRO A 252 8.73 6.02 -0.30
N PHE A 253 9.07 6.92 0.62
CA PHE A 253 10.01 6.75 1.74
C PHE A 253 9.73 7.84 2.79
N GLY A 254 10.11 7.59 4.04
CA GLY A 254 9.75 8.48 5.16
C GLY A 254 10.26 9.91 5.01
N GLY A 255 11.44 10.09 4.41
CA GLY A 255 12.02 11.42 4.18
C GLY A 255 11.24 12.30 3.22
N MET A 256 10.60 11.73 2.19
CA MET A 256 9.71 12.46 1.28
C MET A 256 8.51 13.00 2.04
N VAL A 257 7.88 12.18 2.86
CA VAL A 257 6.75 12.58 3.70
C VAL A 257 7.13 13.68 4.67
N LYS A 258 8.29 13.55 5.34
CA LYS A 258 8.81 14.59 6.25
C LYS A 258 9.07 15.91 5.53
N GLY A 259 9.64 15.83 4.32
CA GLY A 259 9.85 17.00 3.46
C GLY A 259 8.56 17.69 3.06
N ALA A 260 7.57 16.92 2.63
CA ALA A 260 6.26 17.45 2.22
C ALA A 260 5.48 18.07 3.40
N HIS A 261 5.45 17.39 4.54
CA HIS A 261 4.85 17.95 5.75
C HIS A 261 5.51 19.29 6.15
N ARG A 262 6.84 19.35 6.12
CA ARG A 262 7.59 20.58 6.40
C ARG A 262 7.21 21.71 5.44
N ASP A 263 7.07 21.41 4.15
CA ASP A 263 6.69 22.40 3.12
C ASP A 263 5.28 22.95 3.40
N MET A 264 4.32 22.06 3.67
CA MET A 264 2.95 22.44 4.02
C MET A 264 2.87 23.28 5.31
N MET A 265 3.60 22.91 6.36
CA MET A 265 3.64 23.67 7.61
C MET A 265 4.23 25.07 7.41
N ARG A 266 5.21 25.23 6.52
CA ARG A 266 5.75 26.55 6.16
C ARG A 266 4.77 27.38 5.37
N LYS A 267 4.10 26.80 4.38
CA LYS A 267 3.18 27.50 3.47
C LYS A 267 1.85 27.86 4.13
N MET A 268 1.23 26.89 4.80
CA MET A 268 -0.14 27.01 5.32
C MET A 268 -0.18 27.60 6.74
N VAL A 269 0.81 27.27 7.58
CA VAL A 269 0.82 27.61 9.01
C VAL A 269 1.86 28.70 9.35
N LYS A 270 2.90 28.86 8.50
CA LYS A 270 4.07 29.72 8.76
C LYS A 270 4.83 29.31 10.03
N ALA A 271 4.84 28.03 10.34
CA ALA A 271 5.44 27.47 11.54
C ALA A 271 6.99 27.54 11.50
N ASN A 272 7.58 27.68 12.68
CA ASN A 272 9.03 27.64 12.83
C ASN A 272 9.57 26.17 12.84
N PRO A 273 10.88 25.93 12.70
CA PRO A 273 11.44 24.57 12.60
C PRO A 273 11.14 23.67 13.80
N LYS A 274 11.04 24.20 15.02
CA LYS A 274 10.71 23.40 16.22
C LYS A 274 9.25 22.97 16.22
N GLU A 275 8.36 23.86 15.86
CA GLU A 275 6.93 23.57 15.71
C GLU A 275 6.69 22.53 14.61
N ILE A 276 7.38 22.63 13.47
CA ILE A 276 7.30 21.67 12.37
C ILE A 276 7.72 20.27 12.81
N GLU A 277 8.85 20.18 13.53
CA GLU A 277 9.34 18.88 14.01
C GLU A 277 8.41 18.26 15.04
N ALA A 278 7.94 19.04 16.01
CA ALA A 278 6.99 18.58 17.03
C ALA A 278 5.66 18.13 16.41
N ASP A 279 5.20 18.84 15.40
CA ASP A 279 3.97 18.50 14.68
C ASP A 279 4.13 17.24 13.83
N PHE A 280 5.28 17.08 13.16
CA PHE A 280 5.60 15.88 12.41
C PHE A 280 5.59 14.64 13.32
N GLU A 281 6.28 14.69 14.45
CA GLU A 281 6.33 13.57 15.41
C GLU A 281 4.93 13.22 15.95
N ARG A 282 4.08 14.21 16.19
CA ARG A 282 2.75 14.00 16.73
C ARG A 282 1.74 13.50 15.69
N ARG A 283 1.67 14.17 14.52
CA ARG A 283 0.57 13.93 13.54
C ARG A 283 0.92 12.98 12.41
N VAL A 284 2.19 12.93 11.99
CA VAL A 284 2.61 12.21 10.78
C VAL A 284 3.37 10.93 11.11
N PHE A 285 4.29 11.00 12.06
CA PHE A 285 5.18 9.87 12.39
C PHE A 285 4.44 8.58 12.78
N PRO A 286 3.29 8.61 13.49
CA PRO A 286 2.50 7.39 13.72
C PRO A 286 2.17 6.62 12.44
N GLY A 287 1.87 7.32 11.35
CA GLY A 287 1.59 6.72 10.04
C GLY A 287 2.79 6.11 9.33
N LEU A 288 4.00 6.49 9.71
CA LEU A 288 5.22 5.98 9.10
C LEU A 288 5.74 4.69 9.71
N LYS A 289 5.34 4.33 10.94
CA LYS A 289 5.95 3.23 11.69
C LYS A 289 5.89 1.88 10.97
N HIS A 290 4.75 1.53 10.39
CA HIS A 290 4.66 0.31 9.58
C HIS A 290 5.31 0.50 8.19
N CYS A 291 5.14 1.68 7.57
CA CYS A 291 5.73 1.97 6.27
C CYS A 291 7.27 1.86 6.28
N GLN A 292 7.92 2.31 7.35
CA GLN A 292 9.38 2.19 7.54
C GLN A 292 9.88 0.74 7.59
N ARG A 293 8.99 -0.21 7.87
CA ARG A 293 9.31 -1.64 8.01
C ARG A 293 8.85 -2.48 6.82
N VAL A 294 7.83 -2.04 6.11
CA VAL A 294 7.29 -2.75 4.94
C VAL A 294 7.90 -2.24 3.63
N GLY A 295 8.16 -0.94 3.55
CA GLY A 295 8.57 -0.26 2.33
C GLY A 295 7.38 0.28 1.53
N ASN A 296 7.70 0.88 0.38
CA ASN A 296 6.68 1.35 -0.55
C ASN A 296 6.02 0.15 -1.24
N ILE A 297 4.74 -0.05 -0.96
CA ILE A 297 3.88 -1.07 -1.57
C ILE A 297 2.87 -0.42 -2.53
N MET A 298 3.32 0.60 -3.23
CA MET A 298 2.62 1.30 -4.30
C MET A 298 1.20 1.73 -3.91
N GLY A 299 0.17 1.22 -4.59
CA GLY A 299 -1.23 1.58 -4.33
C GLY A 299 -1.71 1.29 -2.91
N ALA A 300 -1.10 0.35 -2.21
CA ALA A 300 -1.47 0.01 -0.84
C ALA A 300 -0.79 0.89 0.22
N THR A 301 0.23 1.69 -0.14
CA THR A 301 1.08 2.38 0.86
C THR A 301 0.32 3.43 1.67
N MET A 302 -0.56 4.24 1.05
CA MET A 302 -1.35 5.21 1.81
C MET A 302 -2.30 4.52 2.79
N LEU A 303 -2.89 3.40 2.38
CA LEU A 303 -3.76 2.59 3.23
C LEU A 303 -2.98 1.95 4.39
N LEU A 304 -1.75 1.51 4.16
CA LEU A 304 -0.83 1.03 5.20
C LEU A 304 -0.48 2.18 6.18
N SER A 305 -0.26 3.39 5.67
CA SER A 305 -0.03 4.58 6.51
C SER A 305 -1.26 4.90 7.37
N LEU A 306 -2.47 4.77 6.83
CA LEU A 306 -3.71 4.93 7.60
C LEU A 306 -3.82 3.88 8.72
N VAL A 307 -3.57 2.61 8.40
CA VAL A 307 -3.55 1.52 9.39
C VAL A 307 -2.50 1.78 10.47
N SER A 308 -1.29 2.20 10.08
CA SER A 308 -0.22 2.55 11.02
C SER A 308 -0.61 3.74 11.91
N THR A 309 -1.28 4.75 11.35
CA THR A 309 -1.81 5.89 12.09
C THR A 309 -2.82 5.46 13.15
N ILE A 310 -3.74 4.58 12.78
CA ILE A 310 -4.78 4.08 13.70
C ILE A 310 -4.16 3.21 14.81
N ASP A 311 -3.20 2.36 14.46
CA ASP A 311 -2.54 1.47 15.43
C ASP A 311 -1.74 2.26 16.48
N HIS A 312 -1.01 3.29 16.07
CA HIS A 312 -0.06 4.02 16.91
C HIS A 312 -0.54 5.38 17.43
N GLY A 313 -1.67 5.87 16.93
CA GLY A 313 -2.28 7.11 17.40
C GLY A 313 -3.07 6.93 18.70
N ASP A 314 -3.75 7.98 19.12
CA ASP A 314 -4.70 7.98 20.24
C ASP A 314 -6.10 8.35 19.73
N PHE A 315 -7.00 7.36 19.81
CA PHE A 315 -8.39 7.47 19.36
C PHE A 315 -9.39 7.17 20.50
N GLN A 316 -9.02 7.40 21.75
CA GLN A 316 -9.96 7.26 22.88
C GLN A 316 -11.21 8.13 22.69
N THR A 317 -11.04 9.27 22.05
CA THR A 317 -12.14 10.08 21.51
C THR A 317 -12.09 10.05 19.99
N PRO A 318 -13.24 10.18 19.29
CA PRO A 318 -13.25 10.25 17.83
C PRO A 318 -12.32 11.34 17.31
N GLN A 319 -11.44 10.99 16.39
CA GLN A 319 -10.45 11.91 15.82
C GLN A 319 -10.53 11.91 14.29
N ARG A 320 -10.40 13.10 13.69
CA ARG A 320 -10.32 13.24 12.24
C ARG A 320 -8.90 13.01 11.77
N VAL A 321 -8.76 12.17 10.73
CA VAL A 321 -7.51 11.88 10.05
C VAL A 321 -7.58 12.47 8.63
N GLY A 322 -6.61 13.30 8.28
CA GLY A 322 -6.38 13.73 6.90
C GLY A 322 -5.56 12.68 6.16
N CYS A 323 -5.96 12.34 4.95
CA CYS A 323 -5.34 11.32 4.12
C CYS A 323 -4.84 11.95 2.83
N PHE A 324 -3.57 11.71 2.47
CA PHE A 324 -3.00 12.16 1.19
C PHE A 324 -2.46 10.99 0.39
N SER A 325 -2.93 10.86 -0.83
CA SER A 325 -2.46 9.88 -1.80
C SER A 325 -1.89 10.55 -3.05
N TYR A 326 -0.82 9.97 -3.57
CA TYR A 326 -0.16 10.40 -4.78
C TYR A 326 0.18 9.19 -5.64
N GLY A 327 0.00 9.31 -6.93
CA GLY A 327 0.46 8.36 -7.93
C GLY A 327 1.18 9.08 -9.04
N SER A 328 2.35 8.57 -9.42
CA SER A 328 3.15 9.10 -10.53
C SER A 328 2.36 9.17 -11.83
N GLY A 329 2.67 10.18 -12.69
CA GLY A 329 2.03 10.37 -13.97
C GLY A 329 1.30 11.70 -14.23
N CYS A 330 0.69 12.44 -13.28
CA CYS A 330 0.42 12.17 -11.86
C CYS A 330 -1.05 12.38 -11.54
N CYS A 331 -1.47 11.78 -10.42
CA CYS A 331 -2.77 12.03 -9.83
C CYS A 331 -2.65 12.02 -8.31
N SER A 332 -3.41 12.88 -7.64
CA SER A 332 -3.40 12.95 -6.18
C SER A 332 -4.76 13.29 -5.60
N GLU A 333 -4.95 12.91 -4.36
CA GLU A 333 -6.15 13.25 -3.61
C GLU A 333 -5.83 13.49 -2.14
N PHE A 334 -6.39 14.56 -1.58
CA PHE A 334 -6.50 14.78 -0.16
C PHE A 334 -7.96 14.61 0.27
N PHE A 335 -8.19 13.78 1.28
CA PHE A 335 -9.53 13.54 1.83
C PHE A 335 -9.44 13.32 3.34
N SER A 336 -10.58 13.28 4.02
CA SER A 336 -10.61 13.07 5.46
C SER A 336 -11.67 12.06 5.89
N GLY A 337 -11.56 11.64 7.12
CA GLY A 337 -12.54 10.82 7.78
C GLY A 337 -12.26 10.69 9.28
N VAL A 338 -13.17 10.06 9.99
CA VAL A 338 -13.14 9.93 11.44
C VAL A 338 -12.82 8.48 11.84
N VAL A 339 -11.93 8.34 12.80
CA VAL A 339 -11.59 7.08 13.49
C VAL A 339 -12.06 7.17 14.93
N THR A 340 -12.61 6.06 15.45
CA THR A 340 -13.07 5.93 16.83
C THR A 340 -12.22 4.93 17.60
N GLY A 341 -12.39 4.89 18.93
CA GLY A 341 -11.73 3.87 19.78
C GLY A 341 -12.05 2.44 19.34
N ASN A 342 -13.29 2.15 18.94
CA ASN A 342 -13.66 0.83 18.39
C ASN A 342 -12.88 0.52 17.09
N GLY A 343 -12.73 1.51 16.20
CA GLY A 343 -11.91 1.35 14.99
C GLY A 343 -10.45 1.05 15.32
N GLN A 344 -9.89 1.73 16.32
CA GLN A 344 -8.54 1.47 16.81
C GLN A 344 -8.38 0.07 17.41
N GLU A 345 -9.31 -0.38 18.23
CA GLU A 345 -9.29 -1.73 18.81
C GLU A 345 -9.28 -2.81 17.72
N ARG A 346 -10.10 -2.64 16.67
CA ARG A 346 -10.15 -3.56 15.52
C ARG A 346 -8.81 -3.62 14.78
N VAL A 347 -8.15 -2.48 14.55
CA VAL A 347 -6.84 -2.43 13.90
C VAL A 347 -5.76 -3.03 14.80
N ARG A 348 -5.73 -2.73 16.09
CA ARG A 348 -4.78 -3.31 17.05
C ARG A 348 -4.93 -4.83 17.18
N ALA A 349 -6.16 -5.35 17.04
CA ALA A 349 -6.42 -6.81 17.04
C ALA A 349 -5.74 -7.53 15.86
N LEU A 350 -5.37 -6.84 14.79
CA LEU A 350 -4.60 -7.42 13.67
C LEU A 350 -3.17 -7.79 14.09
N ARG A 351 -2.63 -7.18 15.16
CA ARG A 351 -1.29 -7.43 15.68
C ARG A 351 -0.20 -7.32 14.60
N ILE A 352 -0.27 -6.27 13.79
CA ILE A 352 0.62 -6.07 12.63
C ILE A 352 2.07 -6.02 13.08
N GLN A 353 2.36 -5.35 14.20
CA GLN A 353 3.72 -5.29 14.75
C GLN A 353 4.28 -6.68 14.98
N ASP A 354 3.50 -7.62 15.57
CA ASP A 354 3.92 -8.99 15.83
C ASP A 354 4.19 -9.77 14.52
N GLN A 355 3.41 -9.49 13.47
CA GLN A 355 3.63 -10.09 12.16
C GLN A 355 4.94 -9.60 11.55
N LEU A 356 5.23 -8.29 11.66
CA LEU A 356 6.47 -7.70 11.18
C LEU A 356 7.69 -8.22 11.95
N ASP A 357 7.57 -8.45 13.25
CA ASP A 357 8.66 -8.94 14.12
C ASP A 357 9.00 -10.43 13.85
N LYS A 358 8.06 -11.19 13.32
CA LYS A 358 8.25 -12.62 12.99
C LYS A 358 8.87 -12.87 11.62
N ARG A 359 9.00 -11.87 10.77
CA ARG A 359 9.57 -12.04 9.44
C ARG A 359 11.03 -12.49 9.52
N TYR A 360 11.41 -13.35 8.60
CA TYR A 360 12.80 -13.76 8.45
C TYR A 360 13.62 -12.66 7.76
N GLU A 361 14.68 -12.21 8.40
CA GLU A 361 15.61 -11.24 7.79
C GLU A 361 16.60 -11.97 6.88
N LEU A 362 16.57 -11.69 5.58
CA LEU A 362 17.48 -12.25 4.61
C LEU A 362 18.91 -11.71 4.83
N SER A 363 19.91 -12.59 4.67
CA SER A 363 21.29 -12.14 4.46
C SER A 363 21.40 -11.45 3.09
N MET A 364 22.43 -10.63 2.89
CA MET A 364 22.66 -9.96 1.61
C MET A 364 22.93 -11.00 0.49
N GLU A 365 23.58 -12.11 0.80
CA GLU A 365 23.81 -13.21 -0.14
C GLU A 365 22.49 -13.89 -0.53
N GLN A 366 21.60 -14.17 0.43
CA GLN A 366 20.26 -14.70 0.14
C GLN A 366 19.45 -13.73 -0.72
N TYR A 367 19.54 -12.42 -0.42
CA TYR A 367 18.86 -11.39 -1.18
C TYR A 367 19.36 -11.31 -2.63
N ASP A 368 20.69 -11.31 -2.85
CA ASP A 368 21.25 -11.29 -4.20
C ASP A 368 20.87 -12.55 -5.00
N ARG A 369 20.87 -13.73 -4.37
CA ARG A 369 20.38 -14.98 -4.99
C ARG A 369 18.89 -14.86 -5.37
N LEU A 370 18.08 -14.24 -4.54
CA LEU A 370 16.66 -14.01 -4.79
C LEU A 370 16.45 -13.10 -6.00
N LEU A 371 17.23 -12.02 -6.14
CA LEU A 371 17.15 -11.14 -7.30
C LEU A 371 17.42 -11.91 -8.61
N VAL A 372 18.41 -12.81 -8.60
CA VAL A 372 18.68 -13.69 -9.75
C VAL A 372 17.49 -14.62 -10.02
N SER A 373 16.89 -15.21 -8.97
CA SER A 373 15.75 -16.12 -9.11
C SER A 373 14.51 -15.46 -9.68
N ASN A 374 14.33 -14.16 -9.45
CA ASN A 374 13.21 -13.38 -9.97
C ASN A 374 13.17 -13.36 -11.51
N ASN A 375 14.30 -13.60 -12.18
CA ASN A 375 14.35 -13.76 -13.63
C ASN A 375 13.55 -14.96 -14.16
N ALA A 376 13.25 -15.96 -13.32
CA ALA A 376 12.46 -17.13 -13.70
C ALA A 376 10.96 -16.80 -13.91
N ILE A 377 10.48 -15.71 -13.29
CA ILE A 377 9.08 -15.28 -13.37
C ILE A 377 9.04 -13.85 -13.89
N LYS A 378 8.82 -13.72 -15.18
CA LYS A 378 8.65 -12.43 -15.87
C LYS A 378 7.20 -12.25 -16.29
N PHE A 379 6.85 -11.04 -16.71
CA PHE A 379 5.59 -10.82 -17.42
C PHE A 379 5.51 -11.76 -18.62
N GLY A 380 4.37 -12.45 -18.81
CA GLY A 380 4.19 -13.39 -19.90
C GLY A 380 4.84 -14.77 -19.69
N THR A 381 5.32 -15.11 -18.49
CA THR A 381 5.80 -16.47 -18.20
C THR A 381 4.71 -17.50 -18.48
N ARG A 382 4.98 -18.41 -19.43
CA ARG A 382 4.03 -19.42 -19.89
C ARG A 382 3.97 -20.64 -18.99
N ASN A 383 5.15 -21.19 -18.64
CA ASN A 383 5.29 -22.39 -17.84
C ASN A 383 6.45 -22.26 -16.86
N VAL A 384 6.21 -22.51 -15.59
CA VAL A 384 7.23 -22.60 -14.53
C VAL A 384 6.68 -23.39 -13.34
N ILE A 385 7.52 -24.17 -12.68
CA ILE A 385 7.27 -24.78 -11.36
C ILE A 385 8.14 -24.02 -10.37
N LEU A 386 7.55 -23.58 -9.26
CA LEU A 386 8.25 -22.75 -8.30
C LEU A 386 8.90 -23.58 -7.20
N ASP A 387 10.11 -23.17 -6.82
CA ASP A 387 10.81 -23.73 -5.68
C ASP A 387 10.26 -23.08 -4.38
N THR A 388 9.45 -23.84 -3.65
CA THR A 388 8.89 -23.40 -2.37
C THR A 388 9.87 -23.55 -1.21
N ASP A 389 11.00 -24.20 -1.40
CA ASP A 389 12.07 -24.39 -0.43
C ASP A 389 13.31 -23.52 -0.72
N PHE A 390 13.15 -22.49 -1.54
CA PHE A 390 14.24 -21.57 -1.92
C PHE A 390 14.94 -20.92 -0.72
N ILE A 391 14.17 -20.57 0.34
CA ILE A 391 14.65 -20.12 1.65
C ILE A 391 13.77 -20.76 2.70
N PRO A 392 14.11 -21.98 3.19
CA PRO A 392 13.26 -22.74 4.12
C PRO A 392 12.95 -22.01 5.42
N GLU A 393 13.88 -21.19 5.90
CA GLU A 393 13.71 -20.40 7.14
C GLU A 393 12.61 -19.33 6.96
N ALA A 394 12.58 -18.66 5.82
CA ALA A 394 11.52 -17.68 5.51
C ALA A 394 10.16 -18.38 5.33
N ARG A 395 10.15 -19.58 4.73
CA ARG A 395 8.95 -20.41 4.67
C ARG A 395 8.42 -20.75 6.08
N SER A 396 9.32 -21.08 7.00
CA SER A 396 8.94 -21.40 8.39
C SER A 396 8.36 -20.20 9.15
N ALA A 397 8.69 -18.98 8.73
CA ALA A 397 8.12 -17.75 9.27
C ALA A 397 6.69 -17.45 8.74
N GLN A 398 6.28 -18.12 7.65
CA GLN A 398 4.91 -18.02 7.14
C GLN A 398 3.94 -18.72 8.06
N GLY A 399 2.78 -18.12 8.24
CA GLY A 399 1.68 -18.77 8.98
C GLY A 399 1.13 -20.00 8.24
N LYS A 400 0.56 -20.94 8.98
CA LYS A 400 -0.26 -21.98 8.38
C LYS A 400 -1.41 -21.35 7.59
N GLU A 401 -1.86 -22.02 6.54
CA GLU A 401 -2.95 -21.59 5.66
C GLU A 401 -2.63 -20.38 4.76
N THR A 402 -1.38 -19.91 4.70
CA THR A 402 -1.00 -18.84 3.76
C THR A 402 -0.96 -19.36 2.33
N PHE A 403 -1.48 -18.54 1.40
CA PHE A 403 -1.46 -18.84 -0.02
C PHE A 403 -0.06 -18.62 -0.61
N PHE A 404 0.31 -19.49 -1.52
CA PHE A 404 1.51 -19.38 -2.33
C PHE A 404 1.26 -19.84 -3.77
N LEU A 405 2.07 -19.36 -4.71
CA LEU A 405 2.04 -19.75 -6.10
C LEU A 405 2.86 -21.04 -6.27
N THR A 406 2.23 -22.12 -6.74
CA THR A 406 2.90 -23.42 -6.95
C THR A 406 3.55 -23.51 -8.31
N LYS A 407 2.82 -23.10 -9.35
CA LYS A 407 3.26 -23.17 -10.74
C LYS A 407 2.44 -22.27 -11.65
N ILE A 408 2.98 -22.01 -12.82
CA ILE A 408 2.26 -21.43 -13.96
C ILE A 408 2.26 -22.49 -15.06
N THR A 409 1.09 -22.78 -15.63
CA THR A 409 0.95 -23.72 -16.73
C THR A 409 0.07 -23.08 -17.80
N GLU A 410 0.60 -22.94 -19.03
CA GLU A 410 -0.09 -22.26 -20.14
C GLU A 410 -0.67 -20.90 -19.70
N PHE A 411 0.17 -20.09 -19.07
CA PHE A 411 -0.14 -18.77 -18.46
C PHE A 411 -1.10 -18.80 -17.27
N GLN A 412 -1.68 -19.96 -16.93
CA GLN A 412 -2.57 -20.07 -15.78
C GLN A 412 -1.79 -20.24 -14.48
N ARG A 413 -1.94 -19.31 -13.56
CA ARG A 413 -1.35 -19.35 -12.21
C ARG A 413 -2.15 -20.28 -11.31
N GLN A 414 -1.47 -21.14 -10.56
CA GLN A 414 -2.06 -22.11 -9.64
C GLN A 414 -1.54 -21.86 -8.24
N TYR A 415 -2.45 -21.76 -7.29
CA TYR A 415 -2.18 -21.42 -5.90
C TYR A 415 -2.60 -22.56 -4.99
N ASP A 416 -1.85 -22.75 -3.91
CA ASP A 416 -2.13 -23.66 -2.82
C ASP A 416 -1.89 -22.96 -1.48
N ARG A 417 -2.10 -23.67 -0.35
CA ARG A 417 -1.85 -23.15 1.00
C ARG A 417 -0.82 -24.01 1.71
N PHE A 418 0.00 -23.37 2.52
CA PHE A 418 0.87 -24.11 3.44
C PHE A 418 0.03 -24.77 4.53
N CYS A 419 0.29 -26.07 4.78
CA CYS A 419 -0.38 -26.88 5.80
C CYS A 419 0.33 -26.78 7.17
#